data_2f8d2ff4cc2ac2f607a0eeb9e0d48598
#
_entry.id   2f8d2ff4cc2ac2f607a0eeb9e0d48598
#
_cell.length_a   1.000
_cell.length_b   1.000
_cell.length_c   1.000
_cell.angle_alpha   90.00
_cell.angle_beta   90.00
_cell.angle_gamma   90.00
#
_symmetry.space_group_name_H-M   'P 1'
#
loop_
_entity.id
_entity.type
_entity.pdbx_description
1 polymer ?
#
loop_
_entity_poly.entity_id
_entity_poly.type
_entity_poly.pdbx_seq_one_letter_code
_entity_poly.pdbx_strand_id
1 'polypeptide(L)'
;MKTFKDFYEAVVNVVQRKKMQRRMAKMAKSPVVQMKKQRARLKVRSPAKLAVLARKKTIQSFRDKFYPGYGDMSLQQRVKVDQMIMQKYGVKIDKISKKAAKIQQKQEVERVKKAKEAQSDA
;
A
#
# COMPACT_ATOMS: atom_id res chain seq x y z
N MET A 1 23.29 21.72 -20.13
CA MET A 1 24.36 20.68 -20.16
C MET A 1 24.67 20.19 -18.77
N LYS A 2 24.70 18.88 -18.61
CA LYS A 2 25.15 18.30 -17.34
C LYS A 2 26.66 18.42 -17.21
N THR A 3 27.14 18.93 -16.08
CA THR A 3 28.56 19.03 -15.78
C THR A 3 29.16 17.67 -15.45
N PHE A 4 30.48 17.54 -15.50
CA PHE A 4 31.16 16.31 -15.05
C PHE A 4 30.81 15.95 -13.61
N LYS A 5 30.65 16.97 -12.75
CA LYS A 5 30.22 16.77 -11.36
C LYS A 5 28.83 16.13 -11.26
N ASP A 6 27.86 16.61 -12.06
CA ASP A 6 26.51 16.02 -12.10
C ASP A 6 26.53 14.59 -12.57
N PHE A 7 27.34 14.27 -13.58
CA PHE A 7 27.53 12.90 -14.06
C PHE A 7 28.15 12.01 -12.99
N TYR A 8 29.17 12.49 -12.31
CA TYR A 8 29.86 11.76 -11.23
C TYR A 8 28.91 11.49 -10.07
N GLU A 9 28.13 12.48 -9.62
CA GLU A 9 27.13 12.33 -8.57
C GLU A 9 26.05 11.32 -8.96
N ALA A 10 25.60 11.33 -10.21
CA ALA A 10 24.61 10.36 -10.71
C ALA A 10 25.16 8.93 -10.67
N VAL A 11 26.42 8.71 -11.04
CA VAL A 11 27.07 7.39 -11.00
C VAL A 11 27.25 6.92 -9.56
N VAL A 12 27.67 7.79 -8.64
CA VAL A 12 27.79 7.49 -7.22
C VAL A 12 26.43 7.10 -6.62
N ASN A 13 25.37 7.82 -6.98
CA ASN A 13 24.02 7.51 -6.54
C ASN A 13 23.55 6.12 -7.01
N VAL A 14 23.88 5.74 -8.25
CA VAL A 14 23.56 4.39 -8.78
C VAL A 14 24.31 3.31 -8.01
N VAL A 15 25.60 3.51 -7.72
CA VAL A 15 26.41 2.58 -6.93
C VAL A 15 25.85 2.42 -5.51
N GLN A 16 25.47 3.52 -4.87
CA GLN A 16 24.86 3.51 -3.54
C GLN A 16 23.52 2.78 -3.54
N ARG A 17 22.68 2.98 -4.55
CA ARG A 17 21.42 2.26 -4.71
C ARG A 17 21.62 0.76 -4.84
N LYS A 18 22.60 0.33 -5.63
CA LYS A 18 22.92 -1.10 -5.78
C LYS A 18 23.41 -1.71 -4.47
N LYS A 19 24.28 -1.00 -3.73
CA LYS A 19 24.72 -1.43 -2.40
C LYS A 19 23.55 -1.57 -1.42
N MET A 20 22.64 -0.59 -1.42
CA MET A 20 21.45 -0.60 -0.60
C MET A 20 20.52 -1.76 -0.95
N GLN A 21 20.29 -2.03 -2.24
CA GLN A 21 19.50 -3.17 -2.71
C GLN A 21 20.09 -4.51 -2.23
N ARG A 22 21.42 -4.66 -2.31
CA ARG A 22 22.10 -5.86 -1.82
C ARG A 22 21.96 -6.04 -0.30
N ARG A 23 22.08 -4.95 0.46
CA ARG A 23 21.86 -4.96 1.92
C ARG A 23 20.42 -5.35 2.25
N MET A 24 19.46 -4.74 1.57
CA MET A 24 18.03 -5.06 1.76
C MET A 24 17.72 -6.51 1.42
N ALA A 25 18.29 -7.04 0.34
CA ALA A 25 18.13 -8.44 -0.04
C ALA A 25 18.69 -9.40 1.02
N LYS A 26 19.87 -9.09 1.58
CA LYS A 26 20.45 -9.85 2.69
C LYS A 26 19.60 -9.78 3.96
N MET A 27 19.13 -8.58 4.30
CA MET A 27 18.26 -8.38 5.47
C MET A 27 16.94 -9.14 5.32
N ALA A 28 16.36 -9.15 4.12
CA ALA A 28 15.11 -9.88 3.85
C ALA A 28 15.25 -11.39 4.06
N LYS A 29 16.46 -11.94 3.86
CA LYS A 29 16.77 -13.36 4.10
C LYS A 29 17.15 -13.66 5.54
N SER A 30 17.38 -12.65 6.38
CA SER A 30 17.79 -12.86 7.76
C SER A 30 16.65 -13.50 8.58
N PRO A 31 16.95 -14.43 9.51
CA PRO A 31 15.95 -15.06 10.35
C PRO A 31 15.15 -14.06 11.20
N VAL A 32 15.80 -13.00 11.66
CA VAL A 32 15.16 -11.94 12.47
C VAL A 32 14.08 -11.23 11.69
N VAL A 33 14.35 -10.84 10.44
CA VAL A 33 13.36 -10.16 9.58
C VAL A 33 12.22 -11.10 9.22
N GLN A 34 12.52 -12.37 8.93
CA GLN A 34 11.49 -13.37 8.66
C GLN A 34 10.58 -13.60 9.88
N MET A 35 11.14 -13.68 11.08
CA MET A 35 10.36 -13.79 12.32
C MET A 35 9.48 -12.56 12.53
N LYS A 36 9.97 -11.35 12.28
CA LYS A 36 9.17 -10.12 12.35
C LYS A 36 8.02 -10.14 11.35
N LYS A 37 8.25 -10.58 10.13
CA LYS A 37 7.20 -10.72 9.10
C LYS A 37 6.14 -11.74 9.51
N GLN A 38 6.55 -12.88 10.06
CA GLN A 38 5.63 -13.89 10.57
C GLN A 38 4.78 -13.37 11.72
N ARG A 39 5.40 -12.69 12.69
CA ARG A 39 4.68 -12.05 13.80
C ARG A 39 3.68 -11.01 13.31
N ALA A 40 4.06 -10.20 12.32
CA ALA A 40 3.17 -9.21 11.71
C ALA A 40 1.95 -9.87 11.04
N ARG A 41 2.13 -11.03 10.40
CA ARG A 41 1.03 -11.81 9.80
C ARG A 41 0.05 -12.33 10.85
N LEU A 42 0.51 -12.58 12.07
CA LEU A 42 -0.31 -13.08 13.17
C LEU A 42 -1.02 -11.98 13.97
N LYS A 43 -0.67 -10.72 13.73
CA LYS A 43 -1.32 -9.59 14.39
C LYS A 43 -2.52 -9.11 13.58
N VAL A 44 -3.62 -8.83 14.29
CA VAL A 44 -4.77 -8.14 13.71
C VAL A 44 -4.38 -6.67 13.50
N ARG A 45 -4.60 -6.14 12.31
CA ARG A 45 -4.36 -4.74 12.01
C ARG A 45 -5.31 -3.86 12.83
N SER A 46 -4.84 -2.68 13.25
CA SER A 46 -5.67 -1.75 14.01
C SER A 46 -6.90 -1.31 13.20
N PRO A 47 -8.05 -1.04 13.85
CA PRO A 47 -9.23 -0.55 13.15
C PRO A 47 -8.99 0.72 12.34
N ALA A 48 -8.10 1.61 12.80
CA ALA A 48 -7.73 2.83 12.10
C ALA A 48 -7.04 2.52 10.75
N LYS A 49 -6.11 1.57 10.72
CA LYS A 49 -5.44 1.14 9.48
C LYS A 49 -6.42 0.48 8.51
N LEU A 50 -7.33 -0.34 9.01
CA LEU A 50 -8.36 -0.99 8.19
C LEU A 50 -9.32 0.03 7.59
N ALA A 51 -9.69 1.06 8.35
CA ALA A 51 -10.53 2.15 7.86
C ALA A 51 -9.85 2.93 6.73
N VAL A 52 -8.55 3.23 6.85
CA VAL A 52 -7.76 3.89 5.80
C VAL A 52 -7.70 3.04 4.54
N LEU A 53 -7.44 1.74 4.67
CA LEU A 53 -7.40 0.80 3.55
C LEU A 53 -8.76 0.68 2.86
N ALA A 54 -9.85 0.61 3.63
CA ALA A 54 -11.20 0.54 3.10
C ALA A 54 -11.55 1.80 2.30
N ARG A 55 -11.17 2.98 2.80
CA ARG A 55 -11.36 4.24 2.09
C ARG A 55 -10.59 4.30 0.78
N LYS A 56 -9.32 3.89 0.79
CA LYS A 56 -8.50 3.82 -0.44
C LYS A 56 -9.11 2.89 -1.48
N LYS A 57 -9.55 1.70 -1.08
CA LYS A 57 -10.19 0.74 -1.98
C LYS A 57 -11.50 1.29 -2.56
N THR A 58 -12.29 1.98 -1.75
CA THR A 58 -13.54 2.60 -2.20
C THR A 58 -13.26 3.69 -3.23
N ILE A 59 -12.32 4.58 -2.97
CA ILE A 59 -11.91 5.63 -3.91
C ILE A 59 -11.39 5.00 -5.21
N GLN A 60 -10.59 3.95 -5.12
CA GLN A 60 -10.08 3.24 -6.30
C GLN A 60 -11.21 2.62 -7.12
N SER A 61 -12.22 2.06 -6.49
CA SER A 61 -13.40 1.54 -7.17
C SER A 61 -14.15 2.62 -7.94
N PHE A 62 -14.29 3.82 -7.37
CA PHE A 62 -14.90 4.97 -8.06
C PHE A 62 -14.06 5.44 -9.24
N ARG A 63 -12.73 5.46 -9.11
CA ARG A 63 -11.82 5.78 -10.22
C ARG A 63 -11.98 4.79 -11.36
N ASP A 64 -11.97 3.51 -11.07
CA ASP A 64 -12.09 2.45 -12.07
C ASP A 64 -13.43 2.47 -12.79
N LYS A 65 -14.50 2.80 -12.06
CA LYS A 65 -15.86 2.85 -12.61
C LYS A 65 -16.12 4.09 -13.49
N PHE A 66 -15.70 5.27 -13.03
CA PHE A 66 -16.03 6.54 -13.68
C PHE A 66 -14.89 7.13 -14.51
N TYR A 67 -13.65 6.74 -14.22
CA TYR A 67 -12.45 7.25 -14.88
C TYR A 67 -11.50 6.10 -15.23
N PRO A 68 -11.87 5.22 -16.17
CA PRO A 68 -11.08 4.01 -16.45
C PRO A 68 -9.67 4.29 -16.97
N GLY A 69 -9.40 5.48 -17.49
CA GLY A 69 -8.06 5.89 -17.93
C GLY A 69 -7.22 6.60 -16.87
N TYR A 70 -7.59 6.54 -15.59
CA TYR A 70 -6.90 7.26 -14.52
C TYR A 70 -5.40 6.98 -14.45
N GLY A 71 -4.99 5.73 -14.63
CA GLY A 71 -3.59 5.32 -14.59
C GLY A 71 -2.72 5.96 -15.66
N ASP A 72 -3.30 6.30 -16.82
CA ASP A 72 -2.60 6.91 -17.96
C ASP A 72 -2.64 8.43 -17.95
N MET A 73 -3.33 9.05 -16.99
CA MET A 73 -3.44 10.49 -16.87
C MET A 73 -2.18 11.13 -16.29
N SER A 74 -1.95 12.40 -16.63
CA SER A 74 -0.91 13.21 -16.00
C SER A 74 -1.23 13.48 -14.53
N LEU A 75 -0.22 13.85 -13.74
CA LEU A 75 -0.41 14.15 -12.32
C LEU A 75 -1.47 15.24 -12.09
N GLN A 76 -1.47 16.29 -12.91
CA GLN A 76 -2.45 17.38 -12.83
C GLN A 76 -3.87 16.88 -13.09
N GLN A 77 -4.06 16.02 -14.09
CA GLN A 77 -5.35 15.43 -14.40
C GLN A 77 -5.84 14.51 -13.28
N ARG A 78 -4.94 13.71 -12.69
CA ARG A 78 -5.28 12.85 -11.54
C ARG A 78 -5.76 13.65 -10.34
N VAL A 79 -5.10 14.78 -10.03
CA VAL A 79 -5.50 15.66 -8.94
C VAL A 79 -6.89 16.23 -9.18
N LYS A 80 -7.19 16.69 -10.41
CA LYS A 80 -8.51 17.19 -10.78
C LYS A 80 -9.58 16.11 -10.66
N VAL A 81 -9.30 14.91 -11.12
CA VAL A 81 -10.22 13.75 -11.01
C VAL A 81 -10.50 13.43 -9.55
N ASP A 82 -9.48 13.37 -8.71
CA ASP A 82 -9.63 13.12 -7.28
C ASP A 82 -10.50 14.18 -6.60
N GLN A 83 -10.29 15.46 -6.92
CA GLN A 83 -11.12 16.55 -6.41
C GLN A 83 -12.58 16.41 -6.85
N MET A 84 -12.82 16.07 -8.12
CA MET A 84 -14.16 15.86 -8.65
C MET A 84 -14.88 14.68 -7.98
N ILE A 85 -14.18 13.59 -7.75
CA ILE A 85 -14.69 12.42 -7.04
C ILE A 85 -15.09 12.80 -5.61
N MET A 86 -14.23 13.52 -4.90
CA MET A 86 -14.51 13.95 -3.52
C MET A 86 -15.68 14.93 -3.45
N GLN A 87 -15.82 15.84 -4.41
CA GLN A 87 -16.94 16.77 -4.45
C GLN A 87 -18.27 16.09 -4.75
N LYS A 88 -18.29 15.19 -5.75
CA LYS A 88 -19.52 14.53 -6.20
C LYS A 88 -19.93 13.36 -5.32
N TYR A 89 -18.97 12.57 -4.86
CA TYR A 89 -19.22 11.27 -4.22
C TYR A 89 -18.65 11.16 -2.81
N GLY A 90 -18.15 12.26 -2.22
CA GLY A 90 -17.51 12.23 -0.90
C GLY A 90 -18.38 11.62 0.19
N VAL A 91 -19.67 11.97 0.24
CA VAL A 91 -20.63 11.42 1.21
C VAL A 91 -20.87 9.93 0.98
N LYS A 92 -21.04 9.51 -0.28
CA LYS A 92 -21.18 8.09 -0.64
C LYS A 92 -19.92 7.29 -0.30
N ILE A 93 -18.75 7.85 -0.58
CA ILE A 93 -17.46 7.24 -0.24
C ILE A 93 -17.36 7.01 1.27
N ASP A 94 -17.72 7.99 2.08
CA ASP A 94 -17.70 7.87 3.54
C ASP A 94 -18.63 6.76 4.04
N LYS A 95 -19.85 6.67 3.52
CA LYS A 95 -20.79 5.61 3.89
C LYS A 95 -20.31 4.22 3.48
N ILE A 96 -19.85 4.08 2.24
CA ILE A 96 -19.36 2.80 1.72
C ILE A 96 -18.07 2.38 2.43
N SER A 97 -17.17 3.33 2.71
CA SER A 97 -15.91 3.02 3.41
C SER A 97 -16.14 2.56 4.84
N LYS A 98 -17.13 3.11 5.55
CA LYS A 98 -17.50 2.62 6.89
C LYS A 98 -17.99 1.18 6.86
N LYS A 99 -18.86 0.84 5.90
CA LYS A 99 -19.34 -0.54 5.72
C LYS A 99 -18.20 -1.48 5.33
N ALA A 100 -17.34 -1.05 4.41
CA ALA A 100 -16.18 -1.82 3.97
C ALA A 100 -15.18 -2.03 5.10
N ALA A 101 -14.98 -1.05 5.99
CA ALA A 101 -14.11 -1.18 7.15
C ALA A 101 -14.60 -2.28 8.11
N LYS A 102 -15.90 -2.35 8.36
CA LYS A 102 -16.49 -3.42 9.19
C LYS A 102 -16.27 -4.80 8.58
N ILE A 103 -16.46 -4.94 7.28
CA ILE A 103 -16.21 -6.18 6.55
C ILE A 103 -14.74 -6.56 6.61
N GLN A 104 -13.83 -5.59 6.44
CA GLN A 104 -12.39 -5.82 6.53
C GLN A 104 -11.95 -6.23 7.93
N GLN A 105 -12.55 -5.68 8.99
CA GLN A 105 -12.28 -6.11 10.35
C GLN A 105 -12.61 -7.60 10.55
N LYS A 106 -13.76 -8.04 10.06
CA LYS A 106 -14.14 -9.47 10.12
C LYS A 106 -13.18 -10.34 9.32
N GLN A 107 -12.84 -9.92 8.10
CA GLN A 107 -11.88 -10.62 7.24
C GLN A 107 -10.50 -10.70 7.87
N GLU A 108 -10.06 -9.63 8.54
CA GLU A 108 -8.77 -9.59 9.22
C GLU A 108 -8.70 -10.56 10.39
N VAL A 109 -9.75 -10.64 11.20
CA VAL A 109 -9.85 -11.62 12.30
C VAL A 109 -9.80 -13.05 11.74
N GLU A 110 -10.54 -13.34 10.68
CA GLU A 110 -10.49 -14.65 10.03
C GLU A 110 -9.13 -14.96 9.43
N ARG A 111 -8.48 -13.98 8.79
CA ARG A 111 -7.14 -14.14 8.24
C ARG A 111 -6.12 -14.52 9.30
N VAL A 112 -6.13 -13.82 10.43
CA VAL A 112 -5.24 -14.11 11.55
C VAL A 112 -5.53 -15.47 12.15
N LYS A 113 -6.81 -15.82 12.31
CA LYS A 113 -7.22 -17.13 12.80
C LYS A 113 -6.70 -18.26 11.91
N LYS A 114 -6.87 -18.13 10.59
CA LYS A 114 -6.36 -19.11 9.61
C LYS A 114 -4.83 -19.20 9.65
N ALA A 115 -4.13 -18.07 9.78
CA ALA A 115 -2.67 -18.06 9.89
C ALA A 115 -2.17 -18.77 11.16
N LYS A 116 -2.87 -18.60 12.29
CA LYS A 116 -2.57 -19.31 13.55
C LYS A 116 -2.83 -20.81 13.43
N GLU A 117 -3.94 -21.21 12.81
CA GLU A 117 -4.26 -22.60 12.54
C GLU A 117 -3.20 -23.26 11.64
N ALA A 118 -2.77 -22.58 10.58
CA ALA A 118 -1.72 -23.07 9.70
C ALA A 118 -0.37 -23.28 10.42
N GLN A 119 -0.05 -22.45 11.41
CA GLN A 119 1.16 -22.64 12.24
C GLN A 119 1.04 -23.81 13.21
N SER A 120 -0.16 -24.04 13.78
CA SER A 120 -0.36 -25.15 14.71
C SER A 120 -0.35 -26.52 14.01
N ASP A 121 -0.70 -26.57 12.71
CA ASP A 121 -0.69 -27.80 11.91
C ASP A 121 0.69 -28.12 11.32
N ALA A 122 1.63 -27.19 11.41
CA ALA A 122 3.02 -27.42 11.01
C ALA A 122 3.85 -27.95 12.20
#